data_de6a29acd8a39929275017904137c7db
#
_entry.id   de6a29acd8a39929275017904137c7db
#
_cell.length_a   1.000
_cell.length_b   1.000
_cell.length_c   1.000
_cell.angle_alpha   90.00
_cell.angle_beta   90.00
_cell.angle_gamma   90.00
#
_symmetry.space_group_name_H-M   'P 1'
#
loop_
_entity.id
_entity.type
_entity.pdbx_description
1 polymer ?
#
loop_
_entity_poly.entity_id
_entity_poly.type
_entity_poly.pdbx_seq_one_letter_code
_entity_poly.pdbx_strand_id
1 'polypeptide(L)'
;MQYQEIKEWIKQSNLAWLVKYLKGFLELKDRILELKNRLFAKTWADQSIVYFAGHTTYEWSPESLKTGIGGSETAIINLVKEWSKLGYSVTVYGNFGEKAGVYDGATYRHYTEFNRFDTFDTLILWRRLDSLNFSYKANRVWYDVHDVLYKHQFNEQNLKNIDTIFFKSTYQRGLLPQVQDGQFVIIPNGVNLSILDIDVTHKDPYKLVYASNYQRGLELMLTRGWHIIKREIPEAVLHIYYGWNFTDLMYGDDPEYQRWKDNMIQLMKQPGIVEHGKVGQDVLLAEKANAAIHYYATNFEEMDSVSVKESAILGCLPVTTDYGGLAEKGYCLRLPGDPNDPKIQEAVAGKVVELLKDPVKLEELSQNSRQIAGTETWNNIAQLWLDQMTQSRHR
;
A
#
# COMPACT_ATOMS: atom_id res chain seq x y z
N MET A 1 -3.54 -10.88 31.93
CA MET A 1 -2.22 -11.11 32.59
C MET A 1 -1.17 -10.54 31.67
N GLN A 2 -0.43 -9.51 32.10
CA GLN A 2 0.61 -8.90 31.23
C GLN A 2 1.77 -9.88 31.05
N TYR A 3 2.45 -9.84 29.92
CA TYR A 3 3.57 -10.71 29.54
C TYR A 3 4.66 -10.79 30.65
N GLN A 4 4.86 -9.73 31.39
CA GLN A 4 5.78 -9.68 32.54
C GLN A 4 5.30 -10.52 33.73
N GLU A 5 4.01 -10.55 34.02
CA GLU A 5 3.43 -11.35 35.11
C GLU A 5 3.50 -12.85 34.79
N ILE A 6 3.28 -13.22 33.54
CA ILE A 6 3.47 -14.61 33.07
C ILE A 6 4.93 -15.04 33.22
N LYS A 7 5.88 -14.15 32.87
CA LYS A 7 7.32 -14.41 32.99
C LYS A 7 7.79 -14.61 34.42
N GLU A 8 7.29 -13.78 35.35
CA GLU A 8 7.58 -13.91 36.79
C GLU A 8 6.89 -15.15 37.41
N TRP A 9 5.65 -15.43 37.01
CA TRP A 9 4.96 -16.65 37.46
C TRP A 9 5.68 -17.93 37.00
N ILE A 10 6.18 -17.97 35.75
CA ILE A 10 6.98 -19.08 35.21
C ILE A 10 8.29 -19.23 35.98
N LYS A 11 8.97 -18.14 36.36
CA LYS A 11 10.21 -18.18 37.15
C LYS A 11 9.98 -18.69 38.58
N GLN A 12 8.84 -18.37 39.18
CA GLN A 12 8.47 -18.78 40.56
C GLN A 12 7.89 -20.20 40.62
N SER A 13 7.38 -20.69 39.50
CA SER A 13 6.86 -22.05 39.39
C SER A 13 8.01 -23.03 39.10
N ASN A 14 7.91 -24.28 39.63
CA ASN A 14 8.82 -25.38 39.30
C ASN A 14 8.82 -25.77 37.80
N LEU A 15 8.30 -24.92 36.92
CA LEU A 15 8.12 -25.12 35.48
C LEU A 15 9.27 -24.52 34.64
N ALA A 16 10.28 -23.88 35.27
CA ALA A 16 11.40 -23.28 34.54
C ALA A 16 12.16 -24.33 33.68
N TRP A 17 12.23 -25.58 34.16
CA TRP A 17 12.81 -26.69 33.40
C TRP A 17 11.97 -27.01 32.12
N LEU A 18 10.65 -26.95 32.22
CA LEU A 18 9.72 -27.21 31.08
C LEU A 18 9.92 -26.16 29.99
N VAL A 19 10.04 -24.88 30.37
CA VAL A 19 10.31 -23.79 29.43
C VAL A 19 11.68 -23.99 28.74
N LYS A 20 12.70 -24.40 29.49
CA LYS A 20 14.03 -24.72 28.94
C LYS A 20 13.97 -25.93 27.99
N TYR A 21 13.20 -26.96 28.33
CA TYR A 21 12.99 -28.14 27.51
C TYR A 21 12.23 -27.79 26.22
N LEU A 22 11.13 -27.03 26.31
CA LEU A 22 10.36 -26.55 25.16
C LEU A 22 11.20 -25.68 24.24
N LYS A 23 12.01 -24.78 24.79
CA LYS A 23 12.96 -23.98 24.03
C LYS A 23 13.97 -24.83 23.29
N GLY A 24 14.60 -25.82 23.96
CA GLY A 24 15.52 -26.75 23.30
C GLY A 24 14.84 -27.58 22.20
N PHE A 25 13.60 -28.01 22.42
CA PHE A 25 12.81 -28.73 21.40
C PHE A 25 12.48 -27.85 20.18
N LEU A 26 12.13 -26.59 20.39
CA LEU A 26 11.89 -25.64 19.31
C LEU A 26 13.18 -25.37 18.52
N GLU A 27 14.31 -25.15 19.22
CA GLU A 27 15.61 -24.97 18.58
C GLU A 27 16.03 -26.19 17.75
N LEU A 28 15.77 -27.42 18.24
CA LEU A 28 16.03 -28.66 17.50
C LEU A 28 15.16 -28.76 16.26
N LYS A 29 13.86 -28.46 16.40
CA LYS A 29 12.89 -28.43 15.27
C LYS A 29 13.37 -27.45 14.20
N ASP A 30 13.78 -26.25 14.60
CA ASP A 30 14.27 -25.22 13.67
C ASP A 30 15.56 -25.67 12.95
N ARG A 31 16.50 -26.32 13.65
CA ARG A 31 17.70 -26.89 13.03
C ARG A 31 17.39 -28.01 12.04
N ILE A 32 16.44 -28.90 12.37
CA ILE A 32 16.00 -29.97 11.46
C ILE A 32 15.34 -29.37 10.22
N LEU A 33 14.50 -28.36 10.39
CA LEU A 33 13.87 -27.65 9.27
C LEU A 33 14.91 -26.95 8.40
N GLU A 34 15.90 -26.30 9.01
CA GLU A 34 16.99 -25.67 8.28
C GLU A 34 17.81 -26.68 7.47
N LEU A 35 18.17 -27.83 8.07
CA LEU A 35 18.89 -28.90 7.37
C LEU A 35 18.06 -29.44 6.19
N LYS A 36 16.77 -29.68 6.42
CA LYS A 36 15.84 -30.09 5.36
C LYS A 36 15.83 -29.06 4.23
N ASN A 37 15.66 -27.78 4.55
CA ASN A 37 15.61 -26.71 3.56
C ASN A 37 16.92 -26.59 2.76
N ARG A 38 18.08 -26.79 3.40
CA ARG A 38 19.38 -26.84 2.72
C ARG A 38 19.50 -28.04 1.76
N LEU A 39 19.03 -29.22 2.19
CA LEU A 39 19.07 -30.45 1.38
C LEU A 39 18.14 -30.40 0.16
N PHE A 40 17.01 -29.72 0.29
CA PHE A 40 16.00 -29.58 -0.77
C PHE A 40 16.04 -28.21 -1.46
N ALA A 41 17.13 -27.46 -1.28
CA ALA A 41 17.33 -26.20 -1.97
C ALA A 41 17.45 -26.44 -3.49
N LYS A 42 16.71 -25.66 -4.25
CA LYS A 42 16.69 -25.73 -5.72
C LYS A 42 17.34 -24.49 -6.34
N THR A 43 17.69 -24.60 -7.60
CA THR A 43 18.07 -23.45 -8.42
C THR A 43 16.88 -23.07 -9.30
N TRP A 44 16.47 -21.82 -9.23
CA TRP A 44 15.44 -21.25 -10.08
C TRP A 44 16.01 -20.97 -11.47
N ALA A 45 15.17 -21.11 -12.48
CA ALA A 45 15.57 -20.89 -13.87
C ALA A 45 15.88 -19.40 -14.12
N ASP A 46 16.64 -19.13 -15.18
CA ASP A 46 16.80 -17.76 -15.70
C ASP A 46 15.44 -17.15 -16.06
N GLN A 47 15.32 -15.84 -15.92
CA GLN A 47 14.07 -15.10 -16.09
C GLN A 47 12.95 -15.53 -15.11
N SER A 48 13.33 -16.08 -13.95
CA SER A 48 12.40 -16.28 -12.86
C SER A 48 12.43 -15.12 -11.87
N ILE A 49 11.25 -14.71 -11.39
CA ILE A 49 11.07 -13.73 -10.35
C ILE A 49 10.40 -14.42 -9.17
N VAL A 50 11.07 -14.44 -8.03
CA VAL A 50 10.49 -14.87 -6.76
C VAL A 50 10.20 -13.64 -5.92
N TYR A 51 8.92 -13.41 -5.64
CA TYR A 51 8.45 -12.26 -4.84
C TYR A 51 8.03 -12.76 -3.45
N PHE A 52 8.81 -12.41 -2.43
CA PHE A 52 8.55 -12.81 -1.05
C PHE A 52 7.80 -11.71 -0.30
N ALA A 53 6.46 -11.81 -0.28
CA ALA A 53 5.58 -10.93 0.49
C ALA A 53 5.50 -11.33 1.98
N GLY A 54 5.83 -12.59 2.31
CA GLY A 54 5.86 -13.08 3.69
C GLY A 54 4.48 -13.16 4.35
N HIS A 55 4.47 -13.15 5.68
CA HIS A 55 3.25 -13.18 6.48
C HIS A 55 2.58 -11.80 6.50
N THR A 56 1.29 -11.78 6.28
CA THR A 56 0.40 -10.62 6.51
C THR A 56 -0.66 -11.00 7.55
N THR A 57 -1.19 -10.04 8.30
CA THR A 57 -2.19 -10.26 9.35
C THR A 57 -3.49 -10.85 8.80
N TYR A 58 -3.78 -10.61 7.52
CA TYR A 58 -4.95 -11.14 6.83
C TYR A 58 -4.54 -11.90 5.58
N GLU A 59 -5.38 -12.83 5.17
CA GLU A 59 -5.22 -13.57 3.92
C GLU A 59 -5.63 -12.70 2.73
N TRP A 60 -4.91 -12.84 1.62
CA TRP A 60 -5.20 -12.14 0.38
C TRP A 60 -4.85 -12.99 -0.85
N SER A 61 -5.41 -12.66 -1.98
CA SER A 61 -5.11 -13.29 -3.27
C SER A 61 -5.57 -12.36 -4.40
N PRO A 62 -5.28 -12.67 -5.68
CA PRO A 62 -5.84 -11.93 -6.80
C PRO A 62 -7.38 -11.82 -6.78
N GLU A 63 -8.09 -12.79 -6.23
CA GLU A 63 -9.55 -12.72 -6.05
C GLU A 63 -10.01 -11.63 -5.09
N SER A 64 -9.13 -11.22 -4.18
CA SER A 64 -9.45 -10.17 -3.21
C SER A 64 -9.68 -8.79 -3.86
N LEU A 65 -9.26 -8.60 -5.11
CA LEU A 65 -9.61 -7.40 -5.91
C LEU A 65 -11.13 -7.27 -6.07
N LYS A 66 -11.88 -8.37 -6.13
CA LYS A 66 -13.35 -8.38 -6.27
C LYS A 66 -14.06 -7.91 -5.00
N THR A 67 -13.45 -8.07 -3.84
CA THR A 67 -14.03 -7.75 -2.53
C THR A 67 -13.37 -6.56 -1.83
N GLY A 68 -12.35 -6.00 -2.46
CA GLY A 68 -11.52 -4.92 -1.94
C GLY A 68 -10.31 -5.44 -1.16
N ILE A 69 -9.17 -4.77 -1.38
CA ILE A 69 -7.87 -5.10 -0.76
C ILE A 69 -7.02 -3.83 -0.66
N GLY A 70 -5.98 -3.85 0.16
CA GLY A 70 -5.05 -2.74 0.32
C GLY A 70 -4.27 -2.41 -0.97
N GLY A 71 -3.85 -1.15 -1.10
CA GLY A 71 -3.11 -0.69 -2.28
C GLY A 71 -1.77 -1.40 -2.49
N SER A 72 -1.11 -1.81 -1.42
CA SER A 72 0.19 -2.50 -1.49
C SER A 72 0.06 -3.91 -2.07
N GLU A 73 -0.95 -4.67 -1.67
CA GLU A 73 -1.26 -6.00 -2.21
C GLU A 73 -1.79 -5.88 -3.64
N THR A 74 -2.62 -4.86 -3.92
CA THR A 74 -3.06 -4.54 -5.28
C THR A 74 -1.88 -4.30 -6.21
N ALA A 75 -0.84 -3.61 -5.73
CA ALA A 75 0.37 -3.35 -6.49
C ALA A 75 1.11 -4.65 -6.84
N ILE A 76 1.28 -5.57 -5.88
CA ILE A 76 1.93 -6.86 -6.14
C ILE A 76 1.16 -7.64 -7.22
N ILE A 77 -0.16 -7.78 -7.04
CA ILE A 77 -1.01 -8.56 -7.95
C ILE A 77 -0.86 -8.05 -9.39
N ASN A 78 -0.96 -6.75 -9.59
CA ASN A 78 -0.90 -6.18 -10.92
C ASN A 78 0.50 -6.23 -11.53
N LEU A 79 1.54 -5.92 -10.76
CA LEU A 79 2.92 -5.96 -11.22
C LEU A 79 3.33 -7.39 -11.64
N VAL A 80 3.01 -8.36 -10.82
CA VAL A 80 3.26 -9.80 -11.07
C VAL A 80 2.53 -10.28 -12.32
N LYS A 81 1.27 -9.87 -12.52
CA LYS A 81 0.49 -10.15 -13.71
C LYS A 81 1.17 -9.61 -14.99
N GLU A 82 1.67 -8.38 -14.95
CA GLU A 82 2.35 -7.80 -16.12
C GLU A 82 3.68 -8.50 -16.41
N TRP A 83 4.50 -8.84 -15.40
CA TRP A 83 5.71 -9.62 -15.62
C TRP A 83 5.42 -11.00 -16.22
N SER A 84 4.34 -11.67 -15.80
CA SER A 84 3.93 -12.96 -16.37
C SER A 84 3.53 -12.83 -17.84
N LYS A 85 2.83 -11.75 -18.22
CA LYS A 85 2.51 -11.45 -19.63
C LYS A 85 3.76 -11.18 -20.46
N LEU A 86 4.81 -10.61 -19.86
CA LEU A 86 6.10 -10.35 -20.50
C LEU A 86 7.01 -11.59 -20.56
N GLY A 87 6.50 -12.77 -20.16
CA GLY A 87 7.19 -14.06 -20.32
C GLY A 87 8.07 -14.47 -19.14
N TYR A 88 8.04 -13.74 -18.01
CA TYR A 88 8.77 -14.14 -16.81
C TYR A 88 8.01 -15.23 -16.04
N SER A 89 8.75 -16.21 -15.49
CA SER A 89 8.21 -17.18 -14.53
C SER A 89 8.12 -16.54 -13.15
N VAL A 90 6.92 -16.15 -12.72
CA VAL A 90 6.73 -15.42 -11.46
C VAL A 90 6.13 -16.31 -10.39
N THR A 91 6.75 -16.35 -9.21
CA THR A 91 6.20 -17.01 -8.02
C THR A 91 6.15 -16.02 -6.85
N VAL A 92 4.98 -15.89 -6.25
CA VAL A 92 4.75 -15.05 -5.08
C VAL A 92 4.57 -15.93 -3.86
N TYR A 93 5.31 -15.63 -2.78
CA TYR A 93 5.14 -16.27 -1.48
C TYR A 93 4.49 -15.29 -0.49
N GLY A 94 3.28 -15.61 -0.04
CA GLY A 94 2.50 -14.74 0.85
C GLY A 94 1.48 -15.51 1.69
N ASN A 95 0.65 -14.79 2.44
CA ASN A 95 -0.43 -15.37 3.23
C ASN A 95 -1.71 -15.50 2.41
N PHE A 96 -1.81 -16.57 1.62
CA PHE A 96 -2.94 -16.79 0.69
C PHE A 96 -3.99 -17.75 1.23
N GLY A 97 -3.74 -18.41 2.37
CA GLY A 97 -4.63 -19.43 2.91
C GLY A 97 -4.92 -20.54 1.89
N GLU A 98 -6.18 -20.91 1.77
CA GLU A 98 -6.64 -21.89 0.79
C GLU A 98 -6.67 -21.38 -0.66
N LYS A 99 -6.42 -20.08 -0.87
CA LYS A 99 -6.43 -19.43 -2.18
C LYS A 99 -5.06 -19.43 -2.87
N ALA A 100 -4.11 -20.22 -2.36
CA ALA A 100 -2.87 -20.48 -3.09
C ALA A 100 -3.19 -21.15 -4.43
N GLY A 101 -2.48 -20.80 -5.50
CA GLY A 101 -2.78 -21.32 -6.83
C GLY A 101 -2.09 -20.54 -7.95
N VAL A 102 -2.57 -20.75 -9.18
CA VAL A 102 -2.06 -20.03 -10.36
C VAL A 102 -3.11 -19.01 -10.81
N TYR A 103 -2.70 -17.76 -10.94
CA TYR A 103 -3.54 -16.65 -11.39
C TYR A 103 -2.78 -15.82 -12.42
N ASP A 104 -3.42 -15.49 -13.54
CA ASP A 104 -2.85 -14.66 -14.61
C ASP A 104 -1.42 -15.10 -15.04
N GLY A 105 -1.12 -16.40 -15.00
CA GLY A 105 0.20 -16.95 -15.35
C GLY A 105 1.24 -16.95 -14.23
N ALA A 106 0.98 -16.36 -13.09
CA ALA A 106 1.84 -16.38 -11.92
C ALA A 106 1.40 -17.42 -10.88
N THR A 107 2.36 -17.97 -10.14
CA THR A 107 2.12 -18.94 -9.06
C THR A 107 2.12 -18.26 -7.71
N TYR A 108 1.07 -18.45 -6.91
CA TYR A 108 0.93 -17.95 -5.55
C TYR A 108 1.02 -19.11 -4.57
N ARG A 109 2.00 -19.07 -3.66
CA ARG A 109 2.30 -20.12 -2.68
C ARG A 109 2.30 -19.56 -1.28
N HIS A 110 1.93 -20.38 -0.30
CA HIS A 110 1.97 -19.96 1.09
C HIS A 110 3.40 -19.59 1.52
N TYR A 111 3.57 -18.52 2.32
CA TYR A 111 4.88 -17.98 2.70
C TYR A 111 5.76 -18.99 3.44
N THR A 112 5.18 -19.99 4.13
CA THR A 112 5.91 -21.06 4.82
C THR A 112 6.59 -22.04 3.87
N GLU A 113 6.23 -22.04 2.59
CA GLU A 113 6.88 -22.85 1.56
C GLU A 113 8.13 -22.18 0.98
N PHE A 114 8.39 -20.91 1.34
CA PHE A 114 9.58 -20.20 0.88
C PHE A 114 10.84 -20.83 1.47
N ASN A 115 11.74 -21.29 0.59
CA ASN A 115 13.03 -21.82 1.00
C ASN A 115 14.12 -20.79 0.77
N ARG A 116 14.57 -20.14 1.84
CA ARG A 116 15.62 -19.10 1.81
C ARG A 116 16.99 -19.59 1.33
N PHE A 117 17.21 -20.92 1.25
CA PHE A 117 18.46 -21.53 0.77
C PHE A 117 18.44 -21.84 -0.73
N ASP A 118 17.33 -21.63 -1.42
CA ASP A 118 17.28 -21.72 -2.87
C ASP A 118 18.29 -20.75 -3.52
N THR A 119 18.68 -21.04 -4.74
CA THR A 119 19.43 -20.11 -5.59
C THR A 119 18.48 -19.46 -6.58
N PHE A 120 18.35 -18.14 -6.49
CA PHE A 120 17.35 -17.36 -7.25
C PHE A 120 17.99 -16.67 -8.46
N ASP A 121 17.23 -16.45 -9.53
CA ASP A 121 17.62 -15.48 -10.55
C ASP A 121 17.30 -14.05 -10.02
N THR A 122 16.04 -13.76 -9.74
CA THR A 122 15.66 -12.50 -9.10
C THR A 122 14.79 -12.78 -7.88
N LEU A 123 15.24 -12.34 -6.71
CA LEU A 123 14.50 -12.39 -5.46
C LEU A 123 14.07 -10.98 -5.07
N ILE A 124 12.79 -10.75 -4.92
CA ILE A 124 12.23 -9.48 -4.43
C ILE A 124 11.70 -9.71 -3.00
N LEU A 125 12.24 -8.97 -2.05
CA LEU A 125 11.79 -8.94 -0.66
C LEU A 125 10.86 -7.76 -0.46
N TRP A 126 9.73 -7.95 0.21
CA TRP A 126 8.70 -6.95 0.37
C TRP A 126 8.45 -6.59 1.83
N ARG A 127 8.56 -5.31 2.18
CA ARG A 127 8.18 -4.68 3.46
C ARG A 127 8.85 -5.24 4.72
N ARG A 128 9.37 -6.44 4.71
CA ARG A 128 9.85 -7.16 5.90
C ARG A 128 11.34 -6.95 6.12
N LEU A 129 11.67 -6.30 7.22
CA LEU A 129 13.06 -6.05 7.62
C LEU A 129 13.77 -7.32 8.13
N ASP A 130 13.03 -8.23 8.77
CA ASP A 130 13.57 -9.50 9.27
C ASP A 130 14.14 -10.39 8.15
N SER A 131 13.63 -10.26 6.92
CA SER A 131 14.18 -10.96 5.76
C SER A 131 15.57 -10.48 5.36
N LEU A 132 15.98 -9.26 5.74
CA LEU A 132 17.26 -8.65 5.40
C LEU A 132 18.45 -9.20 6.23
N ASN A 133 18.17 -9.91 7.32
CA ASN A 133 19.20 -10.50 8.17
C ASN A 133 19.83 -11.76 7.57
N PHE A 134 19.49 -12.13 6.35
CA PHE A 134 19.97 -13.32 5.67
C PHE A 134 20.63 -12.97 4.34
N SER A 135 21.77 -13.60 4.05
CA SER A 135 22.45 -13.49 2.76
C SER A 135 21.92 -14.54 1.80
N TYR A 136 21.14 -14.12 0.83
CA TYR A 136 20.52 -14.99 -0.18
C TYR A 136 21.51 -15.33 -1.30
N LYS A 137 21.36 -16.51 -1.89
CA LYS A 137 22.02 -16.89 -3.14
C LYS A 137 21.12 -16.44 -4.30
N ALA A 138 21.46 -15.36 -4.93
CA ALA A 138 20.68 -14.82 -6.05
C ALA A 138 21.57 -14.04 -7.02
N ASN A 139 21.17 -13.96 -8.29
CA ASN A 139 21.77 -13.04 -9.23
C ASN A 139 21.36 -11.60 -8.92
N ARG A 140 20.15 -11.41 -8.31
CA ARG A 140 19.64 -10.11 -7.84
C ARG A 140 18.80 -10.29 -6.59
N VAL A 141 19.12 -9.53 -5.54
CA VAL A 141 18.29 -9.37 -4.35
C VAL A 141 17.76 -7.94 -4.33
N TRP A 142 16.46 -7.79 -4.55
CA TRP A 142 15.78 -6.51 -4.59
C TRP A 142 14.88 -6.32 -3.37
N TYR A 143 14.71 -5.10 -2.94
CA TYR A 143 13.84 -4.77 -1.83
C TYR A 143 12.78 -3.75 -2.24
N ASP A 144 11.52 -4.14 -2.20
CA ASP A 144 10.38 -3.31 -2.55
C ASP A 144 9.77 -2.64 -1.31
N VAL A 145 9.92 -1.33 -1.23
CA VAL A 145 9.48 -0.51 -0.10
C VAL A 145 8.09 0.06 -0.37
N HIS A 146 7.08 -0.41 0.32
CA HIS A 146 5.72 0.09 0.20
C HIS A 146 5.28 0.97 1.39
N ASP A 147 5.92 0.81 2.54
CA ASP A 147 5.55 1.49 3.78
C ASP A 147 6.48 2.66 4.11
N VAL A 148 6.08 3.43 5.14
CA VAL A 148 6.97 4.39 5.82
C VAL A 148 8.03 3.59 6.55
N LEU A 149 9.29 3.76 6.15
CA LEU A 149 10.45 3.16 6.82
C LEU A 149 11.31 4.24 7.46
N TYR A 150 11.70 4.01 8.70
CA TYR A 150 12.49 4.97 9.45
C TYR A 150 13.99 4.61 9.39
N LYS A 151 14.84 5.64 9.38
CA LYS A 151 16.29 5.54 9.26
C LYS A 151 16.93 4.47 10.15
N HIS A 152 16.47 4.32 11.39
CA HIS A 152 17.03 3.35 12.35
C HIS A 152 16.75 1.89 11.99
N GLN A 153 15.78 1.62 11.10
CA GLN A 153 15.41 0.27 10.66
C GLN A 153 16.34 -0.26 9.57
N PHE A 154 17.07 0.62 8.86
CA PHE A 154 18.03 0.26 7.82
C PHE A 154 19.46 0.56 8.28
N ASN A 155 20.18 -0.47 8.68
CA ASN A 155 21.59 -0.39 9.03
C ASN A 155 22.46 -0.94 7.90
N GLU A 156 23.77 -0.69 7.96
CA GLU A 156 24.73 -1.14 6.95
C GLU A 156 24.72 -2.67 6.73
N GLN A 157 24.47 -3.45 7.79
CA GLN A 157 24.42 -4.91 7.68
C GLN A 157 23.25 -5.37 6.82
N ASN A 158 22.09 -4.76 6.99
CA ASN A 158 20.90 -5.05 6.18
C ASN A 158 21.10 -4.62 4.74
N LEU A 159 21.65 -3.42 4.52
CA LEU A 159 21.87 -2.86 3.20
C LEU A 159 22.87 -3.68 2.35
N LYS A 160 23.84 -4.36 2.98
CA LYS A 160 24.80 -5.22 2.26
C LYS A 160 24.17 -6.44 1.57
N ASN A 161 23.00 -6.85 2.00
CA ASN A 161 22.30 -8.02 1.46
C ASN A 161 21.33 -7.65 0.33
N ILE A 162 21.31 -6.38 -0.09
CA ILE A 162 20.37 -5.87 -1.10
C ILE A 162 21.16 -5.22 -2.24
N ASP A 163 20.87 -5.62 -3.47
CA ASP A 163 21.48 -5.01 -4.65
C ASP A 163 20.77 -3.70 -5.03
N THR A 164 19.43 -3.68 -4.99
CA THR A 164 18.64 -2.51 -5.35
C THR A 164 17.41 -2.36 -4.46
N ILE A 165 17.16 -1.14 -3.99
CA ILE A 165 15.99 -0.75 -3.22
C ILE A 165 15.05 0.04 -4.13
N PHE A 166 13.78 -0.39 -4.19
CA PHE A 166 12.73 0.25 -4.99
C PHE A 166 11.86 1.13 -4.11
N PHE A 167 12.05 2.44 -4.24
CA PHE A 167 11.19 3.45 -3.61
C PHE A 167 10.02 3.84 -4.51
N LYS A 168 8.93 4.27 -3.91
CA LYS A 168 7.72 4.69 -4.63
C LYS A 168 7.68 6.19 -4.93
N SER A 169 8.51 6.96 -4.23
CA SER A 169 8.59 8.42 -4.36
C SER A 169 9.95 8.95 -3.90
N THR A 170 10.28 10.15 -4.32
CA THR A 170 11.47 10.90 -3.84
C THR A 170 11.35 11.17 -2.34
N TYR A 171 10.13 11.47 -1.87
CA TYR A 171 9.84 11.61 -0.45
C TYR A 171 10.23 10.36 0.34
N GLN A 172 9.77 9.18 -0.12
CA GLN A 172 10.10 7.91 0.55
C GLN A 172 11.60 7.64 0.56
N ARG A 173 12.32 7.95 -0.54
CA ARG A 173 13.77 7.88 -0.60
C ARG A 173 14.42 8.78 0.46
N GLY A 174 13.90 9.97 0.67
CA GLY A 174 14.40 10.94 1.68
C GLY A 174 14.33 10.42 3.11
N LEU A 175 13.43 9.48 3.42
CA LEU A 175 13.34 8.84 4.74
C LEU A 175 14.54 7.94 5.07
N LEU A 176 15.28 7.47 4.04
CA LEU A 176 16.44 6.58 4.17
C LEU A 176 17.70 7.21 3.54
N PRO A 177 18.20 8.34 4.05
CA PRO A 177 19.32 9.05 3.45
C PRO A 177 20.64 8.26 3.43
N GLN A 178 20.78 7.21 4.28
CA GLN A 178 21.94 6.32 4.33
C GLN A 178 22.04 5.35 3.15
N VAL A 179 20.98 5.17 2.34
CA VAL A 179 21.06 4.37 1.11
C VAL A 179 21.89 5.13 0.10
N GLN A 180 22.91 4.48 -0.45
CA GLN A 180 23.86 5.11 -1.36
C GLN A 180 23.29 5.31 -2.77
N ASP A 181 23.78 6.30 -3.47
CA ASP A 181 23.48 6.49 -4.89
C ASP A 181 23.92 5.26 -5.70
N GLY A 182 23.05 4.80 -6.59
CA GLY A 182 23.26 3.59 -7.37
C GLY A 182 22.77 2.29 -6.69
N GLN A 183 22.36 2.34 -5.42
CA GLN A 183 21.71 1.22 -4.72
C GLN A 183 20.19 1.33 -4.72
N PHE A 184 19.61 2.32 -5.33
CA PHE A 184 18.18 2.50 -5.36
C PHE A 184 17.65 2.97 -6.72
N VAL A 185 16.39 2.76 -6.92
CA VAL A 185 15.59 3.37 -8.00
C VAL A 185 14.27 3.88 -7.43
N ILE A 186 13.69 4.89 -8.06
CA ILE A 186 12.37 5.40 -7.71
C ILE A 186 11.43 5.00 -8.83
N ILE A 187 10.52 4.07 -8.53
CA ILE A 187 9.51 3.58 -9.46
C ILE A 187 8.16 3.61 -8.74
N PRO A 188 7.23 4.48 -9.17
CA PRO A 188 5.92 4.62 -8.52
C PRO A 188 5.06 3.37 -8.71
N ASN A 189 3.93 3.32 -8.05
CA ASN A 189 2.88 2.34 -8.33
C ASN A 189 2.23 2.66 -9.68
N GLY A 190 1.62 1.66 -10.28
CA GLY A 190 0.84 1.82 -11.51
C GLY A 190 -0.66 1.78 -11.25
N VAL A 191 -1.40 1.88 -12.34
CA VAL A 191 -2.83 1.59 -12.41
C VAL A 191 -3.09 0.62 -13.55
N ASN A 192 -4.21 -0.11 -13.50
CA ASN A 192 -4.61 -1.00 -14.60
C ASN A 192 -4.89 -0.20 -15.87
N LEU A 193 -4.37 -0.66 -17.00
CA LEU A 193 -4.61 -0.03 -18.30
C LEU A 193 -6.11 0.04 -18.64
N SER A 194 -6.88 -1.00 -18.27
CA SER A 194 -8.35 -1.05 -18.47
C SER A 194 -9.12 0.07 -17.78
N ILE A 195 -8.52 0.78 -16.83
CA ILE A 195 -9.15 1.95 -16.21
C ILE A 195 -9.37 3.09 -17.21
N LEU A 196 -8.58 3.14 -18.29
CA LEU A 196 -8.69 4.14 -19.34
C LEU A 196 -9.93 3.94 -20.22
N ASP A 197 -10.49 2.72 -20.24
CA ASP A 197 -11.68 2.35 -20.99
C ASP A 197 -12.99 2.67 -20.25
N ILE A 198 -12.89 3.08 -18.98
CA ILE A 198 -14.08 3.44 -18.18
C ILE A 198 -14.63 4.77 -18.66
N ASP A 199 -15.95 4.79 -18.92
CA ASP A 199 -16.64 6.01 -19.29
C ASP A 199 -16.62 7.04 -18.14
N VAL A 200 -16.13 8.24 -18.44
CA VAL A 200 -16.02 9.35 -17.49
C VAL A 200 -16.85 10.56 -17.91
N THR A 201 -17.71 10.40 -18.94
CA THR A 201 -18.51 11.51 -19.50
C THR A 201 -19.69 11.89 -18.61
N HIS A 202 -20.15 10.97 -17.76
CA HIS A 202 -21.31 11.17 -16.90
C HIS A 202 -20.90 11.33 -15.44
N LYS A 203 -20.49 12.55 -15.06
CA LYS A 203 -20.11 12.89 -13.69
C LYS A 203 -21.25 13.58 -12.95
N ASP A 204 -21.43 13.20 -11.68
CA ASP A 204 -22.20 14.03 -10.75
C ASP A 204 -21.29 15.19 -10.27
N PRO A 205 -21.62 16.44 -10.62
CA PRO A 205 -20.77 17.60 -10.33
C PRO A 205 -20.64 17.90 -8.84
N TYR A 206 -21.51 17.36 -8.01
CA TYR A 206 -21.50 17.55 -6.55
C TYR A 206 -21.10 16.33 -5.76
N LYS A 207 -20.72 15.24 -6.44
CA LYS A 207 -20.23 14.03 -5.80
C LYS A 207 -18.73 14.14 -5.51
N LEU A 208 -18.39 14.01 -4.24
CA LEU A 208 -17.02 13.89 -3.76
C LEU A 208 -16.77 12.47 -3.27
N VAL A 209 -15.54 11.98 -3.39
CA VAL A 209 -15.14 10.69 -2.86
C VAL A 209 -13.98 10.82 -1.86
N TYR A 210 -13.99 9.96 -0.85
CA TYR A 210 -12.86 9.61 0.01
C TYR A 210 -12.67 8.09 -0.06
N ALA A 211 -11.49 7.61 -0.41
CA ALA A 211 -11.25 6.18 -0.61
C ALA A 211 -9.89 5.76 -0.03
N SER A 212 -9.78 5.83 1.29
CA SER A 212 -8.60 5.45 2.05
C SER A 212 -8.97 5.02 3.48
N ASN A 213 -8.01 4.46 4.22
CA ASN A 213 -8.19 4.14 5.64
C ASN A 213 -8.65 5.38 6.42
N TYR A 214 -9.69 5.24 7.24
CA TYR A 214 -10.31 6.36 7.97
C TYR A 214 -9.37 7.06 8.94
N GLN A 215 -8.29 6.40 9.38
CA GLN A 215 -7.22 6.99 10.20
C GLN A 215 -6.31 7.95 9.42
N ARG A 216 -6.49 8.08 8.09
CA ARG A 216 -5.65 8.91 7.23
C ARG A 216 -6.27 10.29 6.97
N GLY A 217 -6.53 11.03 8.05
CA GLY A 217 -6.99 12.41 7.98
C GLY A 217 -8.50 12.61 7.86
N LEU A 218 -9.32 11.56 7.75
CA LEU A 218 -10.77 11.71 7.59
C LEU A 218 -11.41 12.47 8.76
N GLU A 219 -10.97 12.24 10.00
CA GLU A 219 -11.49 12.97 11.16
C GLU A 219 -11.29 14.48 11.04
N LEU A 220 -10.11 14.92 10.63
CA LEU A 220 -9.82 16.34 10.40
C LEU A 220 -10.67 16.92 9.27
N MET A 221 -10.82 16.18 8.19
CA MET A 221 -11.68 16.59 7.05
C MET A 221 -13.13 16.77 7.49
N LEU A 222 -13.67 15.84 8.29
CA LEU A 222 -15.06 15.90 8.75
C LEU A 222 -15.30 16.96 9.85
N THR A 223 -14.31 17.20 10.70
CA THR A 223 -14.43 18.19 11.79
C THR A 223 -14.13 19.61 11.34
N ARG A 224 -13.26 19.83 10.36
CA ARG A 224 -12.77 21.15 9.95
C ARG A 224 -13.24 21.59 8.58
N GLY A 225 -13.35 20.66 7.62
CA GLY A 225 -13.59 20.99 6.23
C GLY A 225 -15.02 20.77 5.77
N TRP A 226 -15.64 19.63 6.13
CA TRP A 226 -16.91 19.23 5.56
C TRP A 226 -18.05 20.25 5.75
N HIS A 227 -18.18 20.83 6.93
CA HIS A 227 -19.20 21.82 7.20
C HIS A 227 -19.09 23.08 6.34
N ILE A 228 -17.87 23.46 5.92
CA ILE A 228 -17.61 24.58 5.00
C ILE A 228 -18.16 24.22 3.63
N ILE A 229 -17.79 23.03 3.11
CA ILE A 229 -18.26 22.57 1.80
C ILE A 229 -19.78 22.48 1.80
N LYS A 230 -20.37 21.83 2.80
CA LYS A 230 -21.83 21.59 2.85
C LYS A 230 -22.64 22.87 3.02
N ARG A 231 -22.11 23.88 3.72
CA ARG A 231 -22.75 25.20 3.83
C ARG A 231 -22.74 25.94 2.50
N GLU A 232 -21.61 25.92 1.79
CA GLU A 232 -21.44 26.69 0.55
C GLU A 232 -22.02 26.00 -0.69
N ILE A 233 -22.11 24.70 -0.66
CA ILE A 233 -22.62 23.80 -1.72
C ILE A 233 -23.60 22.80 -1.07
N PRO A 234 -24.88 23.17 -0.87
CA PRO A 234 -25.85 22.30 -0.20
C PRO A 234 -26.09 20.96 -0.91
N GLU A 235 -25.85 20.89 -2.21
CA GLU A 235 -25.99 19.69 -3.04
C GLU A 235 -24.82 18.71 -2.83
N ALA A 236 -23.67 19.16 -2.32
CA ALA A 236 -22.48 18.32 -2.19
C ALA A 236 -22.73 17.07 -1.35
N VAL A 237 -22.25 15.92 -1.84
CA VAL A 237 -22.30 14.62 -1.16
C VAL A 237 -20.90 14.02 -1.12
N LEU A 238 -20.43 13.66 0.07
CA LEU A 238 -19.17 12.95 0.29
C LEU A 238 -19.43 11.45 0.45
N HIS A 239 -18.97 10.68 -0.51
CA HIS A 239 -19.02 9.23 -0.50
C HIS A 239 -17.72 8.67 0.08
N ILE A 240 -17.80 7.90 1.15
CA ILE A 240 -16.66 7.36 1.91
C ILE A 240 -16.58 5.85 1.70
N TYR A 241 -15.41 5.37 1.27
CA TYR A 241 -15.12 3.97 1.00
C TYR A 241 -13.91 3.52 1.82
N TYR A 242 -13.87 2.33 2.33
CA TYR A 242 -12.79 1.55 2.92
C TYR A 242 -13.34 0.53 3.92
N GLY A 243 -14.23 0.96 4.82
CA GLY A 243 -14.79 0.14 5.90
C GLY A 243 -13.87 -0.06 7.09
N TRP A 244 -14.37 -0.77 8.09
CA TRP A 244 -13.72 -0.97 9.39
C TRP A 244 -12.92 -2.28 9.49
N ASN A 245 -13.11 -3.22 8.53
CA ASN A 245 -12.62 -4.59 8.63
C ASN A 245 -11.14 -4.71 9.00
N PHE A 246 -10.28 -3.90 8.38
CA PHE A 246 -8.84 -3.94 8.64
C PHE A 246 -8.50 -3.37 10.02
N THR A 247 -9.04 -2.21 10.37
CA THR A 247 -8.76 -1.55 11.65
C THR A 247 -9.36 -2.30 12.83
N ASP A 248 -10.56 -2.89 12.67
CA ASP A 248 -11.16 -3.77 13.68
C ASP A 248 -10.32 -5.03 13.93
N LEU A 249 -9.77 -5.62 12.87
CA LEU A 249 -8.88 -6.78 13.02
C LEU A 249 -7.59 -6.42 13.78
N MET A 250 -7.08 -5.21 13.57
CA MET A 250 -5.80 -4.78 14.16
C MET A 250 -5.95 -4.23 15.57
N TYR A 251 -7.05 -3.53 15.86
CA TYR A 251 -7.21 -2.71 17.05
C TYR A 251 -8.55 -2.92 17.77
N GLY A 252 -9.36 -3.93 17.37
CA GLY A 252 -10.72 -4.12 17.86
C GLY A 252 -10.83 -4.24 19.38
N ASP A 253 -9.80 -4.77 20.06
CA ASP A 253 -9.76 -4.93 21.51
C ASP A 253 -9.21 -3.67 22.24
N ASP A 254 -8.76 -2.64 21.50
CA ASP A 254 -8.22 -1.39 22.08
C ASP A 254 -9.35 -0.40 22.45
N PRO A 255 -9.52 -0.06 23.73
CA PRO A 255 -10.55 0.88 24.13
C PRO A 255 -10.38 2.30 23.59
N GLU A 256 -9.16 2.72 23.23
CA GLU A 256 -8.92 4.04 22.60
C GLU A 256 -9.38 4.01 21.16
N TYR A 257 -9.07 2.95 20.44
CA TYR A 257 -9.59 2.75 19.10
C TYR A 257 -11.12 2.71 19.08
N GLN A 258 -11.77 2.02 20.02
CA GLN A 258 -13.23 1.96 20.06
C GLN A 258 -13.87 3.33 20.28
N ARG A 259 -13.32 4.15 21.21
CA ARG A 259 -13.79 5.52 21.41
C ARG A 259 -13.60 6.39 20.16
N TRP A 260 -12.46 6.29 19.51
CA TRP A 260 -12.20 6.98 18.24
C TRP A 260 -13.17 6.54 17.15
N LYS A 261 -13.40 5.24 16.99
CA LYS A 261 -14.35 4.67 16.02
C LYS A 261 -15.77 5.18 16.25
N ASP A 262 -16.24 5.19 17.51
CA ASP A 262 -17.56 5.71 17.87
C ASP A 262 -17.68 7.21 17.49
N ASN A 263 -16.65 8.01 17.74
CA ASN A 263 -16.60 9.41 17.31
C ASN A 263 -16.68 9.53 15.79
N MET A 264 -15.90 8.73 15.06
CA MET A 264 -15.93 8.72 13.59
C MET A 264 -17.31 8.35 13.03
N ILE A 265 -17.96 7.35 13.62
CA ILE A 265 -19.34 6.97 13.24
C ILE A 265 -20.31 8.15 13.43
N GLN A 266 -20.15 8.95 14.51
CA GLN A 266 -20.98 10.13 14.69
C GLN A 266 -20.65 11.23 13.66
N LEU A 267 -19.36 11.47 13.37
CA LEU A 267 -18.93 12.45 12.37
C LEU A 267 -19.43 12.10 10.97
N MET A 268 -19.52 10.82 10.63
CA MET A 268 -20.04 10.35 9.34
C MET A 268 -21.57 10.44 9.21
N LYS A 269 -22.30 10.78 10.31
CA LYS A 269 -23.76 11.07 10.25
C LYS A 269 -24.08 12.51 9.84
N GLN A 270 -23.09 13.36 9.59
CA GLN A 270 -23.32 14.73 9.13
C GLN A 270 -24.10 14.74 7.81
N PRO A 271 -24.93 15.78 7.54
CA PRO A 271 -25.68 15.89 6.30
C PRO A 271 -24.78 15.80 5.06
N GLY A 272 -25.21 15.00 4.07
CA GLY A 272 -24.49 14.83 2.82
C GLY A 272 -23.29 13.90 2.88
N ILE A 273 -23.13 13.09 3.94
CA ILE A 273 -22.12 12.04 4.01
C ILE A 273 -22.80 10.69 3.82
N VAL A 274 -22.20 9.84 2.97
CA VAL A 274 -22.64 8.45 2.72
C VAL A 274 -21.44 7.53 2.88
N GLU A 275 -21.45 6.69 3.91
CA GLU A 275 -20.42 5.68 4.15
C GLU A 275 -20.86 4.36 3.52
N HIS A 276 -19.99 3.77 2.67
CA HIS A 276 -20.26 2.56 1.89
C HIS A 276 -19.52 1.32 2.42
N GLY A 277 -18.64 1.51 3.38
CA GLY A 277 -17.79 0.42 3.84
C GLY A 277 -16.77 -0.02 2.80
N LYS A 278 -16.42 -1.31 2.87
CA LYS A 278 -15.49 -1.95 1.94
C LYS A 278 -16.23 -2.44 0.70
N VAL A 279 -15.79 -2.01 -0.47
CA VAL A 279 -16.36 -2.42 -1.77
C VAL A 279 -15.27 -3.05 -2.65
N GLY A 280 -15.69 -3.76 -3.69
CA GLY A 280 -14.79 -4.30 -4.70
C GLY A 280 -14.19 -3.20 -5.58
N GLN A 281 -13.08 -3.53 -6.24
CA GLN A 281 -12.34 -2.58 -7.08
C GLN A 281 -13.21 -2.02 -8.23
N ASP A 282 -13.99 -2.87 -8.87
CA ASP A 282 -14.84 -2.45 -10.00
C ASP A 282 -15.89 -1.40 -9.57
N VAL A 283 -16.51 -1.61 -8.41
CA VAL A 283 -17.46 -0.66 -7.82
C VAL A 283 -16.75 0.65 -7.49
N LEU A 284 -15.59 0.59 -6.84
CA LEU A 284 -14.84 1.77 -6.46
C LEU A 284 -14.41 2.60 -7.67
N LEU A 285 -13.95 1.96 -8.75
CA LEU A 285 -13.56 2.64 -9.97
C LEU A 285 -14.76 3.32 -10.66
N ALA A 286 -15.92 2.65 -10.72
CA ALA A 286 -17.15 3.25 -11.26
C ALA A 286 -17.60 4.47 -10.43
N GLU A 287 -17.50 4.39 -9.12
CA GLU A 287 -17.84 5.48 -8.20
C GLU A 287 -16.90 6.69 -8.37
N LYS A 288 -15.61 6.44 -8.55
CA LYS A 288 -14.61 7.49 -8.88
C LYS A 288 -14.86 8.09 -10.26
N ALA A 289 -15.20 7.29 -11.25
CA ALA A 289 -15.51 7.76 -12.61
C ALA A 289 -16.71 8.71 -12.61
N ASN A 290 -17.71 8.48 -11.76
CA ASN A 290 -18.89 9.32 -11.61
C ASN A 290 -18.68 10.54 -10.70
N ALA A 291 -17.59 10.62 -9.93
CA ALA A 291 -17.35 11.71 -8.99
C ALA A 291 -16.55 12.86 -9.62
N ALA A 292 -16.80 14.08 -9.14
CA ALA A 292 -16.11 15.30 -9.55
C ALA A 292 -14.75 15.46 -8.87
N ILE A 293 -14.68 15.25 -7.57
CA ILE A 293 -13.49 15.52 -6.75
C ILE A 293 -13.20 14.34 -5.80
N HIS A 294 -11.93 13.92 -5.74
CA HIS A 294 -11.41 13.11 -4.66
C HIS A 294 -10.90 14.05 -3.56
N TYR A 295 -11.74 14.29 -2.55
CA TYR A 295 -11.42 15.14 -1.41
C TYR A 295 -10.56 14.34 -0.42
N TYR A 296 -9.27 14.67 -0.34
CA TYR A 296 -8.28 13.91 0.44
C TYR A 296 -7.29 14.84 1.16
N ALA A 297 -7.78 15.63 2.12
CA ALA A 297 -6.96 16.49 2.95
C ALA A 297 -6.25 15.67 4.06
N THR A 298 -5.41 14.74 3.63
CA THR A 298 -4.76 13.76 4.52
C THR A 298 -3.62 14.37 5.35
N ASN A 299 -3.47 13.89 6.59
CA ASN A 299 -2.29 14.10 7.42
C ASN A 299 -1.41 12.84 7.54
N PHE A 300 -1.64 11.85 6.69
CA PHE A 300 -0.86 10.63 6.62
C PHE A 300 0.29 10.77 5.60
N GLU A 301 1.45 10.23 5.94
CA GLU A 301 2.62 10.18 5.05
C GLU A 301 2.40 9.18 3.91
N GLU A 302 1.60 9.55 2.91
CA GLU A 302 1.43 8.73 1.71
C GLU A 302 2.75 8.60 0.96
N MET A 303 3.10 7.36 0.54
CA MET A 303 4.30 7.14 -0.27
C MET A 303 4.01 7.29 -1.76
N ASP A 304 2.95 6.64 -2.23
CA ASP A 304 2.42 6.75 -3.60
C ASP A 304 1.02 6.11 -3.65
N SER A 305 -0.01 6.90 -3.45
CA SER A 305 -1.38 6.40 -3.29
C SER A 305 -1.98 5.94 -4.63
N VAL A 306 -2.15 4.62 -4.79
CA VAL A 306 -2.86 4.03 -5.94
C VAL A 306 -4.29 4.59 -6.05
N SER A 307 -4.99 4.71 -4.92
CA SER A 307 -6.38 5.22 -4.89
C SER A 307 -6.52 6.64 -5.41
N VAL A 308 -5.58 7.53 -5.05
CA VAL A 308 -5.56 8.92 -5.54
C VAL A 308 -5.25 8.97 -7.04
N LYS A 309 -4.29 8.15 -7.49
CA LYS A 309 -3.91 8.03 -8.90
C LYS A 309 -5.07 7.52 -9.78
N GLU A 310 -5.78 6.50 -9.32
CA GLU A 310 -6.99 6.00 -10.01
C GLU A 310 -8.04 7.10 -10.17
N SER A 311 -8.27 7.90 -9.12
CA SER A 311 -9.19 9.02 -9.19
C SER A 311 -8.76 10.03 -10.24
N ALA A 312 -7.48 10.40 -10.28
CA ALA A 312 -6.92 11.31 -11.28
C ALA A 312 -7.16 10.81 -12.72
N ILE A 313 -6.87 9.54 -13.00
CA ILE A 313 -7.06 8.94 -14.33
C ILE A 313 -8.54 8.91 -14.73
N LEU A 314 -9.43 8.70 -13.76
CA LEU A 314 -10.88 8.74 -13.99
C LEU A 314 -11.45 10.16 -14.06
N GLY A 315 -10.59 11.18 -14.07
CA GLY A 315 -11.02 12.58 -14.11
C GLY A 315 -11.74 13.04 -12.83
N CYS A 316 -11.65 12.30 -11.76
CA CYS A 316 -12.06 12.71 -10.42
C CYS A 316 -10.87 13.46 -9.80
N LEU A 317 -10.88 14.79 -9.85
CA LEU A 317 -9.74 15.63 -9.49
C LEU A 317 -9.32 15.42 -8.03
N PRO A 318 -8.09 14.94 -7.75
CA PRO A 318 -7.60 14.86 -6.37
C PRO A 318 -7.28 16.26 -5.83
N VAL A 319 -7.96 16.65 -4.75
CA VAL A 319 -7.66 17.86 -3.97
C VAL A 319 -7.13 17.44 -2.62
N THR A 320 -5.82 17.69 -2.39
CA THR A 320 -5.07 17.11 -1.28
C THR A 320 -4.27 18.16 -0.50
N THR A 321 -3.75 17.76 0.65
CA THR A 321 -2.64 18.45 1.30
C THR A 321 -1.34 18.19 0.53
N ASP A 322 -0.35 19.10 0.66
CA ASP A 322 0.99 18.97 0.10
C ASP A 322 1.90 18.22 1.07
N TYR A 323 1.56 16.93 1.34
CA TYR A 323 2.21 16.15 2.40
C TYR A 323 2.64 14.76 1.93
N GLY A 324 3.82 14.32 2.44
CA GLY A 324 4.39 13.03 2.06
C GLY A 324 4.70 12.93 0.56
N GLY A 325 4.53 11.75 0.00
CA GLY A 325 4.72 11.53 -1.44
C GLY A 325 3.69 12.23 -2.32
N LEU A 326 2.56 12.73 -1.78
CA LEU A 326 1.61 13.53 -2.54
C LEU A 326 2.21 14.87 -2.98
N ALA A 327 3.18 15.41 -2.24
CA ALA A 327 3.85 16.66 -2.54
C ALA A 327 4.52 16.70 -3.93
N GLU A 328 4.86 15.55 -4.49
CA GLU A 328 5.53 15.43 -5.80
C GLU A 328 4.58 14.96 -6.93
N LYS A 329 3.29 14.76 -6.64
CA LYS A 329 2.33 14.26 -7.64
C LYS A 329 1.69 15.39 -8.44
N GLY A 330 2.12 15.56 -9.69
CA GLY A 330 1.62 16.60 -10.60
C GLY A 330 0.14 16.47 -10.96
N TYR A 331 -0.45 15.29 -10.75
CA TYR A 331 -1.87 15.05 -10.98
C TYR A 331 -2.77 15.43 -9.80
N CYS A 332 -2.22 15.90 -8.67
CA CYS A 332 -2.98 16.40 -7.53
C CYS A 332 -3.04 17.92 -7.51
N LEU A 333 -4.18 18.51 -7.19
CA LEU A 333 -4.26 19.88 -6.72
C LEU A 333 -3.94 19.89 -5.23
N ARG A 334 -2.79 20.47 -4.87
CA ARG A 334 -2.20 20.38 -3.53
C ARG A 334 -2.20 21.74 -2.85
N LEU A 335 -2.49 21.76 -1.54
CA LEU A 335 -2.37 22.94 -0.70
C LEU A 335 -1.23 22.76 0.29
N PRO A 336 -0.24 23.68 0.27
CA PRO A 336 0.92 23.62 1.15
C PRO A 336 0.57 23.99 2.59
N GLY A 337 1.32 23.44 3.55
CA GLY A 337 1.22 23.72 4.97
C GLY A 337 1.18 22.46 5.83
N ASP A 338 1.14 22.63 7.15
CA ASP A 338 1.00 21.51 8.08
C ASP A 338 -0.41 20.91 7.94
N PRO A 339 -0.55 19.63 7.54
CA PRO A 339 -1.85 19.00 7.36
C PRO A 339 -2.65 18.86 8.68
N ASN A 340 -2.00 19.01 9.83
CA ASN A 340 -2.67 19.02 11.14
C ASN A 340 -3.17 20.41 11.55
N ASP A 341 -2.76 21.48 10.85
CA ASP A 341 -3.28 22.82 11.10
C ASP A 341 -4.74 22.91 10.60
N PRO A 342 -5.70 23.24 11.48
CA PRO A 342 -7.09 23.46 11.08
C PRO A 342 -7.26 24.42 9.90
N LYS A 343 -6.41 25.46 9.80
CA LYS A 343 -6.47 26.44 8.70
C LYS A 343 -6.14 25.82 7.34
N ILE A 344 -5.24 24.84 7.31
CA ILE A 344 -4.91 24.12 6.08
C ILE A 344 -6.09 23.22 5.68
N GLN A 345 -6.71 22.53 6.64
CA GLN A 345 -7.91 21.73 6.39
C GLN A 345 -9.08 22.57 5.84
N GLU A 346 -9.30 23.75 6.44
CA GLU A 346 -10.29 24.74 5.98
C GLU A 346 -9.93 25.30 4.59
N ALA A 347 -8.65 25.55 4.32
CA ALA A 347 -8.20 26.02 3.00
C ALA A 347 -8.41 24.98 1.90
N VAL A 348 -8.15 23.68 2.19
CA VAL A 348 -8.44 22.59 1.24
C VAL A 348 -9.95 22.53 0.96
N ALA A 349 -10.80 22.63 2.00
CA ALA A 349 -12.23 22.66 1.84
C ALA A 349 -12.70 23.90 1.03
N GLY A 350 -12.11 25.06 1.28
CA GLY A 350 -12.36 26.29 0.49
C GLY A 350 -12.00 26.12 -0.98
N LYS A 351 -10.89 25.42 -1.28
CA LYS A 351 -10.50 25.12 -2.67
C LYS A 351 -11.50 24.16 -3.34
N VAL A 352 -12.03 23.17 -2.62
CA VAL A 352 -13.10 22.32 -3.12
C VAL A 352 -14.34 23.14 -3.46
N VAL A 353 -14.75 24.08 -2.59
CA VAL A 353 -15.88 24.99 -2.84
C VAL A 353 -15.65 25.85 -4.08
N GLU A 354 -14.44 26.44 -4.21
CA GLU A 354 -14.07 27.24 -5.39
C GLU A 354 -14.26 26.44 -6.69
N LEU A 355 -13.76 25.20 -6.72
CA LEU A 355 -13.85 24.33 -7.89
C LEU A 355 -15.27 23.89 -8.21
N LEU A 356 -16.09 23.57 -7.20
CA LEU A 356 -17.49 23.19 -7.41
C LEU A 356 -18.34 24.38 -7.92
N LYS A 357 -17.92 25.62 -7.64
CA LYS A 357 -18.55 26.83 -8.17
C LYS A 357 -18.04 27.22 -9.58
N ASP A 358 -16.92 26.64 -10.03
CA ASP A 358 -16.32 26.87 -11.35
C ASP A 358 -16.13 25.55 -12.12
N PRO A 359 -17.19 25.01 -12.75
CA PRO A 359 -17.14 23.75 -13.47
C PRO A 359 -16.16 23.76 -14.66
N VAL A 360 -15.92 24.92 -15.28
CA VAL A 360 -14.98 25.06 -16.40
C VAL A 360 -13.54 24.83 -15.90
N LYS A 361 -13.18 25.46 -14.80
CA LYS A 361 -11.87 25.31 -14.18
C LYS A 361 -11.66 23.89 -13.63
N LEU A 362 -12.70 23.32 -13.03
CA LEU A 362 -12.66 21.94 -12.53
C LEU A 362 -12.39 20.95 -13.67
N GLU A 363 -13.08 21.08 -14.80
CA GLU A 363 -12.89 20.21 -15.97
C GLU A 363 -11.48 20.36 -16.56
N GLU A 364 -10.98 21.60 -16.73
CA GLU A 364 -9.60 21.86 -17.20
C GLU A 364 -8.56 21.14 -16.32
N LEU A 365 -8.67 21.28 -15.00
CA LEU A 365 -7.76 20.65 -14.06
C LEU A 365 -7.90 19.13 -14.03
N SER A 366 -9.12 18.60 -14.15
CA SER A 366 -9.39 17.17 -14.22
C SER A 366 -8.77 16.52 -15.46
N GLN A 367 -8.88 17.17 -16.61
CA GLN A 367 -8.26 16.69 -17.87
C GLN A 367 -6.74 16.69 -17.77
N ASN A 368 -6.12 17.75 -17.24
CA ASN A 368 -4.69 17.81 -17.02
C ASN A 368 -4.23 16.72 -16.03
N SER A 369 -4.93 16.55 -14.92
CA SER A 369 -4.70 15.51 -13.92
C SER A 369 -4.74 14.12 -14.56
N ARG A 370 -5.76 13.84 -15.38
CA ARG A 370 -5.92 12.58 -16.12
C ARG A 370 -4.76 12.32 -17.07
N GLN A 371 -4.33 13.32 -17.81
CA GLN A 371 -3.21 13.19 -18.75
C GLN A 371 -1.90 12.84 -18.03
N ILE A 372 -1.59 13.51 -16.92
CA ILE A 372 -0.35 13.27 -16.14
C ILE A 372 -0.39 11.87 -15.54
N ALA A 373 -1.47 11.49 -14.86
CA ALA A 373 -1.58 10.20 -14.18
C ALA A 373 -1.61 9.01 -15.16
N GLY A 374 -2.16 9.19 -16.38
CA GLY A 374 -2.34 8.15 -17.38
C GLY A 374 -1.05 7.52 -17.91
N THR A 375 0.11 8.13 -17.65
CA THR A 375 1.42 7.57 -18.03
C THR A 375 1.91 6.48 -17.08
N GLU A 376 1.39 6.41 -15.85
CA GLU A 376 1.83 5.48 -14.80
C GLU A 376 0.93 4.22 -14.77
N THR A 377 0.92 3.44 -15.86
CA THR A 377 0.18 2.16 -15.93
C THR A 377 1.06 0.99 -15.50
N TRP A 378 0.46 -0.11 -14.99
CA TRP A 378 1.23 -1.26 -14.50
C TRP A 378 2.12 -1.90 -15.57
N ASN A 379 1.73 -1.88 -16.84
CA ASN A 379 2.60 -2.38 -17.90
C ASN A 379 3.84 -1.50 -18.09
N ASN A 380 3.72 -0.17 -18.03
CA ASN A 380 4.86 0.75 -18.09
C ASN A 380 5.75 0.58 -16.83
N ILE A 381 5.12 0.48 -15.66
CA ILE A 381 5.85 0.26 -14.39
C ILE A 381 6.57 -1.09 -14.41
N ALA A 382 5.93 -2.16 -14.88
CA ALA A 382 6.56 -3.48 -15.00
C ALA A 382 7.79 -3.44 -15.91
N GLN A 383 7.72 -2.71 -17.02
CA GLN A 383 8.86 -2.52 -17.93
C GLN A 383 10.01 -1.77 -17.25
N LEU A 384 9.73 -0.68 -16.50
CA LEU A 384 10.76 0.05 -15.74
C LEU A 384 11.50 -0.84 -14.73
N TRP A 385 10.80 -1.80 -14.09
CA TRP A 385 11.43 -2.80 -13.23
C TRP A 385 12.34 -3.73 -14.03
N LEU A 386 11.89 -4.21 -15.19
CA LEU A 386 12.67 -5.13 -16.04
C LEU A 386 13.91 -4.46 -16.64
N ASP A 387 13.84 -3.17 -16.93
CA ASP A 387 14.98 -2.40 -17.41
C ASP A 387 16.11 -2.38 -16.38
N GLN A 388 15.80 -2.44 -15.08
CA GLN A 388 16.79 -2.59 -14.02
C GLN A 388 17.49 -3.97 -14.05
N MET A 389 16.85 -5.02 -14.57
CA MET A 389 17.46 -6.35 -14.72
C MET A 389 18.59 -6.35 -15.75
N THR A 390 18.48 -5.54 -16.79
CA THR A 390 19.52 -5.44 -17.83
C THR A 390 20.72 -4.62 -17.37
N GLN A 391 20.49 -3.58 -16.57
CA GLN A 391 21.55 -2.72 -16.04
C GLN A 391 22.41 -3.41 -14.96
N SER A 392 21.82 -4.28 -14.16
CA SER A 392 22.52 -5.00 -13.07
C SER A 392 23.40 -6.16 -13.55
N ARG A 393 23.25 -6.65 -14.79
CA ARG A 393 24.12 -7.70 -15.35
C ARG A 393 25.52 -7.19 -15.74
N HIS A 394 25.74 -5.89 -15.74
CA HIS A 394 26.99 -5.26 -16.14
C HIS A 394 27.84 -4.74 -14.96
N ARG A 395 27.45 -5.07 -13.70
CA ARG A 395 28.22 -4.79 -12.48
C ARG A 395 28.72 -6.09 -11.88
#